data_2fd32b20ee1569fd2dedccaa5d00ef65
#
_entry.id   2fd32b20ee1569fd2dedccaa5d00ef65
#
_cell.length_a   1.000
_cell.length_b   1.000
_cell.length_c   1.000
_cell.angle_alpha   90.00
_cell.angle_beta   90.00
_cell.angle_gamma   90.00
#
_symmetry.space_group_name_H-M   'P 1'
#
loop_
_entity.id
_entity.type
_entity.pdbx_description
1 polymer ?
#
loop_
_entity_poly.entity_id
_entity_poly.type
_entity_poly.pdbx_seq_one_letter_code
_entity_poly.pdbx_strand_id
1 'polypeptide(L)'
;MLKPESTLATLWLIVLRLIKLHGIEPQQFLRELGVRPETLRDVQARIPSRLADLAFAKAAAQINDPAFALRAAECWHPSNLGTMGYAWLSSRTLHTGLKRLERFSRILGDRFSYHVTESPDGVRLTYGHGRGDTAIG
;
A
#
# COMPACT_ATOMS: atom_id res chain seq x y z
N MET A 1 3.03 -26.11 -4.93
CA MET A 1 2.16 -25.24 -4.13
C MET A 1 2.51 -23.78 -4.44
N LEU A 2 1.54 -22.98 -4.81
CA LEU A 2 1.76 -21.58 -5.07
C LEU A 2 2.08 -20.85 -3.76
N LYS A 3 3.10 -20.00 -3.79
CA LYS A 3 3.42 -19.12 -2.65
C LYS A 3 2.22 -18.20 -2.38
N PRO A 4 1.75 -18.08 -1.13
CA PRO A 4 0.65 -17.17 -0.82
C PRO A 4 1.04 -15.72 -1.14
N GLU A 5 0.11 -14.98 -1.71
CA GLU A 5 0.29 -13.56 -2.02
C GLU A 5 0.52 -12.75 -0.75
N SER A 6 1.41 -11.79 -0.82
CA SER A 6 1.80 -10.98 0.32
C SER A 6 2.10 -9.54 -0.06
N THR A 7 2.08 -8.66 0.93
CA THR A 7 2.45 -7.26 0.82
C THR A 7 3.65 -6.95 1.73
N LEU A 8 4.41 -5.94 1.39
CA LEU A 8 5.49 -5.43 2.24
C LEU A 8 4.91 -4.95 3.57
N ALA A 9 5.46 -5.43 4.69
CA ALA A 9 4.93 -5.12 6.03
C ALA A 9 4.97 -3.62 6.34
N THR A 10 6.00 -2.91 5.92
CA THR A 10 6.15 -1.48 6.21
C THR A 10 5.08 -0.59 5.55
N LEU A 11 4.37 -1.09 4.53
CA LEU A 11 3.20 -0.38 3.98
C LEU A 11 2.08 -0.21 5.01
N TRP A 12 1.96 -1.14 5.95
CA TRP A 12 0.95 -1.07 7.01
C TRP A 12 1.13 0.12 7.95
N LEU A 13 2.33 0.70 8.01
CA LEU A 13 2.58 1.92 8.78
C LEU A 13 1.77 3.09 8.23
N ILE A 14 1.52 3.11 6.92
CA ILE A 14 0.62 4.09 6.28
C ILE A 14 -0.81 3.87 6.80
N VAL A 15 -1.27 2.63 6.78
CA VAL A 15 -2.62 2.27 7.24
C VAL A 15 -2.81 2.63 8.72
N LEU A 16 -1.82 2.36 9.57
CA LEU A 16 -1.91 2.69 11.00
C LEU A 16 -2.02 4.20 11.25
N ARG A 17 -1.27 5.01 10.51
CA ARG A 17 -1.40 6.46 10.58
C ARG A 17 -2.76 6.93 10.10
N LEU A 18 -3.23 6.35 9.01
CA LEU A 18 -4.52 6.68 8.41
C LEU A 18 -5.67 6.42 9.38
N ILE A 19 -5.74 5.22 9.96
CA ILE A 19 -6.80 4.88 10.92
C ILE A 19 -6.73 5.74 12.19
N LYS A 20 -5.52 6.07 12.65
CA LYS A 20 -5.32 6.96 13.79
C LYS A 20 -5.87 8.37 13.52
N LEU A 21 -5.74 8.89 12.31
CA LEU A 21 -6.35 10.17 11.91
C LEU A 21 -7.88 10.15 12.05
N HIS A 22 -8.48 8.96 11.97
CA HIS A 22 -9.93 8.76 12.12
C HIS A 22 -10.34 8.27 13.51
N GLY A 23 -9.44 8.36 14.50
CA GLY A 23 -9.75 8.04 15.89
C GLY A 23 -9.71 6.57 16.26
N ILE A 24 -9.21 5.69 15.39
CA ILE A 24 -9.04 4.26 15.68
C ILE A 24 -7.70 4.02 16.36
N GLU A 25 -7.70 3.28 17.47
CA GLU A 25 -6.47 2.92 18.18
C GLU A 25 -5.67 1.85 17.41
N PRO A 26 -4.47 2.19 16.93
CA PRO A 26 -3.72 1.28 16.05
C PRO A 26 -3.33 -0.05 16.70
N GLN A 27 -2.96 -0.05 17.97
CA GLN A 27 -2.53 -1.28 18.65
C GLN A 27 -3.67 -2.28 18.82
N GLN A 28 -4.86 -1.78 19.17
CA GLN A 28 -6.04 -2.63 19.26
C GLN A 28 -6.41 -3.18 17.89
N PHE A 29 -6.37 -2.33 16.88
CA PHE A 29 -6.64 -2.72 15.49
C PHE A 29 -5.74 -3.87 15.02
N LEU A 30 -4.43 -3.78 15.31
CA LEU A 30 -3.46 -4.84 14.98
C LEU A 30 -3.72 -6.13 15.77
N ARG A 31 -4.01 -6.03 17.06
CA ARG A 31 -4.31 -7.20 17.90
C ARG A 31 -5.50 -7.99 17.36
N GLU A 32 -6.56 -7.30 16.94
CA GLU A 32 -7.74 -7.93 16.38
C GLU A 32 -7.48 -8.62 15.04
N LEU A 33 -6.46 -8.20 14.30
CA LEU A 33 -6.01 -8.81 13.06
C LEU A 33 -4.92 -9.88 13.26
N GLY A 34 -4.43 -10.04 14.49
CA GLY A 34 -3.36 -10.98 14.80
C GLY A 34 -1.99 -10.56 14.26
N VAL A 35 -1.78 -9.27 14.04
CA VAL A 35 -0.53 -8.71 13.52
C VAL A 35 0.29 -8.09 14.64
N ARG A 36 1.54 -8.51 14.80
CA ARG A 36 2.45 -7.95 15.81
C ARG A 36 3.06 -6.63 15.31
N PRO A 37 3.08 -5.57 16.12
CA PRO A 37 3.64 -4.28 15.74
C PRO A 37 5.10 -4.34 15.26
N GLU A 38 5.91 -5.22 15.85
CA GLU A 38 7.32 -5.40 15.51
C GLU A 38 7.52 -5.85 14.07
N THR A 39 6.60 -6.67 13.54
CA THR A 39 6.62 -7.13 12.15
C THR A 39 6.56 -5.96 11.18
N LEU A 40 5.83 -4.90 11.50
CA LEU A 40 5.66 -3.75 10.63
C LEU A 40 6.92 -2.87 10.52
N ARG A 41 7.86 -3.04 11.41
CA ARG A 41 9.14 -2.32 11.41
C ARG A 41 10.27 -3.11 10.77
N ASP A 42 10.03 -4.38 10.50
CA ASP A 42 10.99 -5.22 9.79
C ASP A 42 10.90 -4.93 8.29
N VAL A 43 11.97 -4.35 7.74
CA VAL A 43 12.04 -3.92 6.33
C VAL A 43 11.99 -5.08 5.33
N GLN A 44 12.19 -6.32 5.79
CA GLN A 44 12.13 -7.51 4.96
C GLN A 44 10.85 -8.32 5.17
N ALA A 45 10.09 -8.02 6.22
CA ALA A 45 8.86 -8.75 6.53
C ALA A 45 7.77 -8.53 5.49
N ARG A 46 6.99 -9.57 5.28
CA ARG A 46 5.81 -9.54 4.42
C ARG A 46 4.61 -10.07 5.19
N ILE A 47 3.46 -9.51 4.88
CA ILE A 47 2.18 -9.89 5.49
C ILE A 47 1.27 -10.47 4.41
N PRO A 48 0.56 -11.57 4.69
CA PRO A 48 -0.38 -12.14 3.72
C PRO A 48 -1.39 -11.10 3.22
N SER A 49 -1.59 -11.03 1.90
CA SER A 49 -2.49 -10.04 1.28
C SER A 49 -3.92 -10.11 1.81
N ARG A 50 -4.39 -11.31 2.20
CA ARG A 50 -5.71 -11.47 2.82
C ARG A 50 -5.88 -10.67 4.12
N LEU A 51 -4.81 -10.48 4.89
CA LEU A 51 -4.85 -9.64 6.10
C LEU A 51 -4.97 -8.16 5.74
N ALA A 52 -4.34 -7.73 4.66
CA ALA A 52 -4.55 -6.37 4.14
C ALA A 52 -6.01 -6.15 3.74
N ASP A 53 -6.63 -7.14 3.07
CA ASP A 53 -8.04 -7.07 2.70
C ASP A 53 -8.94 -6.95 3.94
N LEU A 54 -8.68 -7.75 4.96
CA LEU A 54 -9.41 -7.68 6.24
C LEU A 54 -9.20 -6.35 6.95
N ALA A 55 -7.98 -5.81 6.93
CA ALA A 55 -7.67 -4.51 7.52
C ALA A 55 -8.45 -3.38 6.86
N PHE A 56 -8.49 -3.36 5.52
CA PHE A 56 -9.27 -2.37 4.79
C PHE A 56 -10.77 -2.51 5.04
N ALA A 57 -11.31 -3.71 5.01
CA ALA A 57 -12.72 -3.96 5.30
C ALA A 57 -13.09 -3.49 6.73
N LYS A 58 -12.23 -3.79 7.70
CA LYS A 58 -12.40 -3.37 9.10
C LYS A 58 -12.36 -1.85 9.24
N ALA A 59 -11.41 -1.19 8.61
CA ALA A 59 -11.31 0.26 8.63
C ALA A 59 -12.53 0.90 7.97
N ALA A 60 -12.95 0.43 6.81
CA ALA A 60 -14.12 0.93 6.10
C ALA A 60 -15.42 0.78 6.90
N ALA A 61 -15.54 -0.30 7.69
CA ALA A 61 -16.71 -0.52 8.56
C ALA A 61 -16.75 0.44 9.77
N GLN A 62 -15.59 0.91 10.23
CA GLN A 62 -15.48 1.76 11.42
C GLN A 62 -15.45 3.25 11.08
N ILE A 63 -14.95 3.62 9.90
CA ILE A 63 -14.80 5.01 9.48
C ILE A 63 -16.03 5.42 8.67
N ASN A 64 -16.73 6.41 9.14
CA ASN A 64 -17.93 6.96 8.46
C ASN A 64 -17.55 8.02 7.42
N ASP A 65 -16.65 7.66 6.52
CA ASP A 65 -16.21 8.50 5.41
C ASP A 65 -15.82 7.58 4.24
N PRO A 66 -16.59 7.56 3.14
CA PRO A 66 -16.29 6.70 2.00
C PRO A 66 -14.97 7.07 1.29
N ALA A 67 -14.47 8.27 1.51
CA ALA A 67 -13.23 8.77 0.91
C ALA A 67 -12.03 8.71 1.89
N PHE A 68 -12.15 8.01 3.01
CA PHE A 68 -11.12 8.01 4.06
C PHE A 68 -9.73 7.63 3.55
N ALA A 69 -9.65 6.71 2.60
CA ALA A 69 -8.39 6.22 2.06
C ALA A 69 -7.59 7.28 1.28
N LEU A 70 -8.25 8.33 0.78
CA LEU A 70 -7.55 9.43 0.08
C LEU A 70 -6.58 10.17 1.00
N ARG A 71 -6.85 10.20 2.30
CA ARG A 71 -5.94 10.81 3.28
C ARG A 71 -4.65 10.00 3.51
N ALA A 72 -4.52 8.82 2.91
CA ALA A 72 -3.26 8.08 2.93
C ALA A 72 -2.10 8.89 2.33
N ALA A 73 -2.39 9.84 1.43
CA ALA A 73 -1.40 10.76 0.89
C ALA A 73 -0.71 11.60 1.97
N GLU A 74 -1.37 11.86 3.09
CA GLU A 74 -0.81 12.59 4.25
C GLU A 74 0.02 11.69 5.17
N CYS A 75 -0.09 10.38 5.02
CA CYS A 75 0.41 9.38 5.97
C CYS A 75 1.67 8.68 5.51
N TRP A 76 1.98 8.72 4.22
CA TRP A 76 3.07 7.96 3.67
C TRP A 76 4.44 8.63 3.90
N HIS A 77 5.47 7.78 3.97
CA HIS A 77 6.86 8.20 3.93
C HIS A 77 7.61 7.24 2.99
N PRO A 78 8.62 7.74 2.23
CA PRO A 78 9.36 6.88 1.30
C PRO A 78 9.89 5.58 1.90
N SER A 79 10.31 5.59 3.16
CA SER A 79 10.77 4.39 3.87
C SER A 79 9.68 3.31 4.02
N ASN A 80 8.40 3.67 3.94
CA ASN A 80 7.30 2.70 3.98
C ASN A 80 7.26 1.82 2.73
N LEU A 81 7.84 2.29 1.63
CA LEU A 81 7.90 1.58 0.36
C LEU A 81 9.17 0.72 0.21
N GLY A 82 9.96 0.61 1.27
CA GLY A 82 11.22 -0.13 1.23
C GLY A 82 12.20 0.40 0.19
N THR A 83 12.87 -0.49 -0.50
CA THR A 83 13.83 -0.14 -1.58
C THR A 83 13.17 0.67 -2.70
N MET A 84 11.89 0.43 -2.98
CA MET A 84 11.13 1.18 -3.98
C MET A 84 11.05 2.68 -3.61
N GLY A 85 10.89 3.00 -2.33
CA GLY A 85 10.86 4.39 -1.85
C GLY A 85 12.13 5.15 -2.16
N TYR A 86 13.28 4.54 -1.96
CA TYR A 86 14.57 5.13 -2.32
C TYR A 86 14.74 5.29 -3.83
N ALA A 87 14.33 4.29 -4.60
CA ALA A 87 14.34 4.36 -6.06
C ALA A 87 13.46 5.50 -6.56
N TRP A 88 12.31 5.70 -5.94
CA TRP A 88 11.40 6.82 -6.22
C TRP A 88 12.09 8.16 -5.95
N LEU A 89 12.63 8.36 -4.75
CA LEU A 89 13.30 9.61 -4.35
C LEU A 89 14.52 9.96 -5.20
N SER A 90 15.24 8.95 -5.67
CA SER A 90 16.42 9.14 -6.53
C SER A 90 16.07 9.39 -8.00
N SER A 91 14.78 9.42 -8.34
CA SER A 91 14.32 9.65 -9.71
C SER A 91 14.42 11.13 -10.05
N ARG A 92 15.02 11.44 -11.21
CA ARG A 92 15.22 12.82 -11.66
C ARG A 92 13.95 13.48 -12.17
N THR A 93 13.00 12.68 -12.65
CA THR A 93 11.72 13.15 -13.19
C THR A 93 10.61 12.26 -12.67
N LEU A 94 9.37 12.78 -12.68
CA LEU A 94 8.18 11.99 -12.36
C LEU A 94 8.05 10.78 -13.29
N HIS A 95 8.31 10.95 -14.58
CA HIS A 95 8.26 9.87 -15.56
C HIS A 95 9.23 8.73 -15.20
N THR A 96 10.48 9.06 -14.84
CA THR A 96 11.45 8.06 -14.39
C THR A 96 10.97 7.35 -13.11
N GLY A 97 10.38 8.08 -12.18
CA GLY A 97 9.79 7.51 -10.96
C GLY A 97 8.66 6.53 -11.28
N LEU A 98 7.74 6.91 -12.15
CA LEU A 98 6.63 6.06 -12.58
C LEU A 98 7.12 4.79 -13.29
N LYS A 99 8.13 4.87 -14.14
CA LYS A 99 8.74 3.70 -14.79
C LYS A 99 9.39 2.76 -13.79
N ARG A 100 10.00 3.28 -12.74
CA ARG A 100 10.55 2.47 -11.64
C ARG A 100 9.43 1.79 -10.83
N LEU A 101 8.35 2.50 -10.57
CA LEU A 101 7.17 1.93 -9.92
C LEU A 101 6.59 0.77 -10.74
N GLU A 102 6.44 0.93 -12.05
CA GLU A 102 6.01 -0.12 -12.97
C GLU A 102 6.93 -1.36 -12.86
N ARG A 103 8.23 -1.14 -12.88
CA ARG A 103 9.23 -2.22 -12.88
C ARG A 103 9.31 -2.96 -11.55
N PHE A 104 9.18 -2.26 -10.43
CA PHE A 104 9.48 -2.80 -9.10
C PHE A 104 8.24 -2.92 -8.20
N SER A 105 7.04 -2.79 -8.74
CA SER A 105 5.79 -2.82 -7.96
C SER A 105 5.62 -4.09 -7.11
N ARG A 106 6.18 -5.22 -7.53
CA ARG A 106 6.10 -6.48 -6.79
C ARG A 106 6.83 -6.45 -5.45
N ILE A 107 7.75 -5.51 -5.24
CA ILE A 107 8.34 -5.26 -3.93
C ILE A 107 7.26 -4.84 -2.94
N LEU A 108 6.30 -4.04 -3.38
CA LEU A 108 5.22 -3.54 -2.54
C LEU A 108 4.18 -4.62 -2.24
N GLY A 109 3.83 -5.41 -3.24
CA GLY A 109 2.86 -6.49 -3.07
C GLY A 109 2.67 -7.30 -4.35
N ASP A 110 2.33 -8.56 -4.19
CA ASP A 110 2.22 -9.52 -5.29
C ASP A 110 1.03 -9.22 -6.21
N ARG A 111 0.01 -8.52 -5.70
CA ARG A 111 -1.20 -8.17 -6.46
C ARG A 111 -1.11 -6.83 -7.19
N PHE A 112 -0.13 -6.00 -6.86
CA PHE A 112 -0.03 -4.65 -7.43
C PHE A 112 0.57 -4.71 -8.82
N SER A 113 -0.07 -4.04 -9.75
CA SER A 113 0.45 -3.82 -11.09
C SER A 113 0.31 -2.35 -11.49
N TYR A 114 1.34 -1.84 -12.12
CA TYR A 114 1.37 -0.48 -12.64
C TYR A 114 1.83 -0.53 -14.08
N HIS A 115 1.13 0.18 -14.96
CA HIS A 115 1.51 0.34 -16.35
C HIS A 115 1.60 1.82 -16.71
N VAL A 116 2.72 2.19 -17.29
CA VAL A 116 2.99 3.55 -17.75
C VAL A 116 2.96 3.55 -19.29
N THR A 117 2.01 4.26 -19.86
CA THR A 117 1.90 4.44 -21.31
C THR A 117 2.11 5.90 -21.68
N GLU A 118 2.86 6.13 -22.74
CA GLU A 118 3.14 7.46 -23.28
C GLU A 118 2.34 7.71 -24.55
N SER A 119 1.91 8.96 -24.71
CA SER A 119 1.27 9.46 -25.92
C SER A 119 1.72 10.90 -26.16
N PRO A 120 1.45 11.49 -27.34
CA PRO A 120 1.72 12.91 -27.58
C PRO A 120 1.03 13.83 -26.58
N ASP A 121 -0.08 13.41 -25.99
CA ASP A 121 -0.88 14.20 -25.05
C ASP A 121 -0.42 14.06 -23.60
N GLY A 122 0.49 13.12 -23.29
CA GLY A 122 1.02 12.94 -21.93
C GLY A 122 1.31 11.50 -21.55
N VAL A 123 1.30 11.27 -20.23
CA VAL A 123 1.59 9.96 -19.64
C VAL A 123 0.37 9.46 -18.89
N ARG A 124 0.02 8.19 -19.15
CA ARG A 124 -1.06 7.50 -18.42
C ARG A 124 -0.45 6.46 -17.48
N LEU A 125 -0.83 6.54 -16.22
CA LEU A 125 -0.56 5.49 -15.24
C LEU A 125 -1.83 4.65 -15.04
N THR A 126 -1.73 3.35 -15.31
CA THR A 126 -2.80 2.39 -15.03
C THR A 126 -2.41 1.54 -13.83
N TYR A 127 -3.29 1.48 -12.85
CA TYR A 127 -3.09 0.72 -11.62
C TYR A 127 -4.06 -0.46 -11.55
N GLY A 128 -3.54 -1.64 -11.21
CA GLY A 128 -4.33 -2.82 -10.91
C GLY A 128 -4.01 -3.35 -9.52
N HIS A 129 -5.04 -3.72 -8.77
CA HIS A 129 -4.91 -4.25 -7.41
C HIS A 129 -5.26 -5.74 -7.31
N GLY A 130 -5.63 -6.39 -8.41
CA GLY A 130 -5.88 -7.84 -8.49
C GLY A 130 -7.14 -8.33 -7.76
N ARG A 131 -8.06 -7.45 -7.38
CA ARG A 131 -9.27 -7.79 -6.61
C ARG A 131 -10.56 -7.77 -7.41
N GLY A 132 -10.52 -7.44 -8.70
CA GLY A 132 -11.70 -7.18 -9.50
C GLY A 132 -12.43 -5.90 -9.07
N ASP A 133 -13.73 -5.83 -9.38
CA ASP A 133 -14.52 -4.58 -9.23
C ASP A 133 -14.97 -4.28 -7.79
N THR A 134 -14.74 -5.20 -6.85
CA THR A 134 -15.21 -5.06 -5.47
C THR A 134 -14.22 -4.40 -4.52
N ALA A 135 -13.05 -4.00 -5.00
CA ALA A 135 -12.03 -3.44 -4.16
C ALA A 135 -12.39 -2.03 -3.70
N ILE A 136 -12.29 -1.82 -2.42
CA ILE A 136 -12.32 -0.49 -1.82
C ILE A 136 -10.96 0.16 -2.15
N GLY A 137 -11.00 1.13 -2.96
CA GLY A 137 -10.01 1.94 -3.57
C GLY A 137 -8.64 2.09 -3.24
#